data_6a8d598106f381805f3429a0a7c94768
#
_entry.id   6a8d598106f381805f3429a0a7c94768
#
_cell.length_a   1.000
_cell.length_b   1.000
_cell.length_c   1.000
_cell.angle_alpha   90.00
_cell.angle_beta   90.00
_cell.angle_gamma   90.00
#
_symmetry.space_group_name_H-M   'P 1'
#
loop_
_entity.id
_entity.type
_entity.pdbx_description
1 polymer ?
#
loop_
_entity_poly.entity_id
_entity_poly.type
_entity_poly.pdbx_seq_one_letter_code
_entity_poly.pdbx_strand_id
1 'polypeptide(L)'
;MPMTIKSHPGADADFATAYDEFADAIFRHCCYRCFDRERAKELMQEVFMKAWDYLVAGKDIDNVQAFLYRTANNILVDEARRAKKRTVVLYEDMEESGFEIEGEDGRDQGRVFDAKAIAQVLHELEEPYRAAIIMRYIDELSPKEIAELLNETANVVSVRLNRGMKMLRTILATYG
;
A
#
# COMPACT_ATOMS: atom_id res chain seq x y z
N MET A 1 -17.28 12.53 -4.95
CA MET A 1 -16.27 13.42 -5.56
C MET A 1 -14.93 13.17 -4.90
N PRO A 2 -13.84 13.08 -5.64
CA PRO A 2 -12.53 12.94 -5.03
C PRO A 2 -12.19 14.21 -4.22
N MET A 3 -11.51 14.03 -3.08
CA MET A 3 -11.00 15.13 -2.28
C MET A 3 -9.91 15.88 -3.05
N THR A 4 -10.01 17.19 -3.08
CA THR A 4 -9.07 18.09 -3.76
C THR A 4 -8.48 19.04 -2.73
N ILE A 5 -7.17 19.29 -2.79
CA ILE A 5 -6.51 20.33 -2.00
C ILE A 5 -5.87 21.34 -2.95
N LYS A 6 -6.26 22.59 -2.81
CA LYS A 6 -5.65 23.70 -3.54
C LYS A 6 -4.49 24.30 -2.73
N SER A 7 -3.46 24.70 -3.44
CA SER A 7 -2.32 25.40 -2.83
C SER A 7 -2.72 26.85 -2.57
N HIS A 8 -3.08 27.16 -1.31
CA HIS A 8 -3.48 28.50 -0.86
C HIS A 8 -3.15 28.69 0.63
N PRO A 9 -3.17 29.93 1.16
CA PRO A 9 -3.12 30.14 2.59
C PRO A 9 -4.30 29.45 3.30
N GLY A 10 -4.03 28.45 4.13
CA GLY A 10 -5.04 27.59 4.78
C GLY A 10 -5.09 26.14 4.25
N ALA A 11 -4.25 25.79 3.29
CA ALA A 11 -4.12 24.41 2.80
C ALA A 11 -3.70 23.41 3.89
N ASP A 12 -3.11 23.88 4.98
CA ASP A 12 -2.77 23.12 6.18
C ASP A 12 -3.99 22.48 6.83
N ALA A 13 -5.14 23.17 6.91
CA ALA A 13 -6.38 22.60 7.45
C ALA A 13 -6.95 21.50 6.54
N ASP A 14 -6.94 21.73 5.23
CA ASP A 14 -7.38 20.73 4.23
C ASP A 14 -6.45 19.51 4.23
N PHE A 15 -5.15 19.76 4.39
CA PHE A 15 -4.16 18.70 4.49
C PHE A 15 -4.30 17.87 5.76
N ALA A 16 -4.58 18.52 6.91
CA ALA A 16 -4.86 17.81 8.16
C ALA A 16 -6.10 16.91 8.02
N THR A 17 -7.16 17.41 7.38
CA THR A 17 -8.35 16.62 7.07
C THR A 17 -8.02 15.41 6.19
N ALA A 18 -7.19 15.58 5.16
CA ALA A 18 -6.72 14.51 4.30
C ALA A 18 -5.88 13.48 5.08
N TYR A 19 -5.04 13.94 6.01
CA TYR A 19 -4.28 13.05 6.87
C TYR A 19 -5.22 12.18 7.72
N ASP A 20 -6.19 12.77 8.40
CA ASP A 20 -7.15 12.05 9.23
C ASP A 20 -7.99 11.04 8.42
N GLU A 21 -8.32 11.38 7.18
CA GLU A 21 -9.13 10.51 6.30
C GLU A 21 -8.32 9.34 5.72
N PHE A 22 -7.07 9.56 5.32
CA PHE A 22 -6.31 8.58 4.51
C PHE A 22 -5.13 7.92 5.22
N ALA A 23 -4.68 8.40 6.40
CA ALA A 23 -3.49 7.89 7.07
C ALA A 23 -3.56 6.37 7.35
N ASP A 24 -4.68 5.91 7.89
CA ASP A 24 -4.87 4.48 8.21
C ASP A 24 -4.87 3.62 6.95
N ALA A 25 -5.51 4.07 5.87
CA ALA A 25 -5.54 3.35 4.60
C ALA A 25 -4.16 3.25 3.97
N ILE A 26 -3.40 4.35 3.94
CA ILE A 26 -2.02 4.37 3.41
C ILE A 26 -1.09 3.54 4.30
N PHE A 27 -1.21 3.63 5.63
CA PHE A 27 -0.45 2.80 6.55
C PHE A 27 -0.69 1.31 6.29
N ARG A 28 -1.96 0.89 6.22
CA ARG A 28 -2.34 -0.50 5.92
C ARG A 28 -1.80 -0.96 4.57
N HIS A 29 -1.90 -0.14 3.53
CA HIS A 29 -1.33 -0.42 2.22
C HIS A 29 0.18 -0.66 2.31
N CYS A 30 0.91 0.19 3.01
CA CYS A 30 2.34 0.03 3.23
C CYS A 30 2.66 -1.25 4.00
N CYS A 31 1.91 -1.57 5.07
CA CYS A 31 2.09 -2.79 5.86
C CYS A 31 2.03 -4.06 5.01
N TYR A 32 1.00 -4.18 4.16
CA TYR A 32 0.85 -5.36 3.29
C TYR A 32 1.85 -5.42 2.12
N ARG A 33 2.55 -4.32 1.86
CA ARG A 33 3.56 -4.25 0.81
C ARG A 33 4.99 -4.48 1.33
N CYS A 34 5.34 -3.94 2.49
CA CYS A 34 6.68 -4.08 3.07
C CYS A 34 6.79 -5.14 4.16
N PHE A 35 5.67 -5.62 4.72
CA PHE A 35 5.61 -6.63 5.78
C PHE A 35 6.39 -6.25 7.06
N ASP A 36 6.57 -4.97 7.30
CA ASP A 36 7.25 -4.39 8.46
C ASP A 36 6.41 -3.21 8.95
N ARG A 37 5.90 -3.30 10.19
CA ARG A 37 5.00 -2.29 10.77
C ARG A 37 5.70 -0.95 11.00
N GLU A 38 6.92 -0.97 11.53
CA GLU A 38 7.66 0.27 11.79
C GLU A 38 8.07 0.93 10.46
N ARG A 39 8.51 0.14 9.51
CA ARG A 39 8.81 0.65 8.17
C ARG A 39 7.56 1.22 7.48
N ALA A 40 6.41 0.57 7.64
CA ALA A 40 5.15 1.06 7.10
C ALA A 40 4.75 2.43 7.67
N LYS A 41 4.99 2.68 8.96
CA LYS A 41 4.77 4.00 9.59
C LYS A 41 5.67 5.07 8.96
N GLU A 42 6.96 4.76 8.79
CA GLU A 42 7.91 5.68 8.15
C GLU A 42 7.51 5.98 6.70
N LEU A 43 7.12 4.95 5.95
CA LEU A 43 6.66 5.09 4.58
C LEU A 43 5.39 5.94 4.47
N MET A 44 4.42 5.72 5.34
CA MET A 44 3.22 6.55 5.41
C MET A 44 3.58 8.02 5.67
N GLN A 45 4.45 8.29 6.64
CA GLN A 45 4.92 9.65 6.92
C GLN A 45 5.64 10.26 5.71
N GLU A 46 6.49 9.50 5.03
CA GLU A 46 7.17 9.96 3.80
C GLU A 46 6.17 10.31 2.69
N VAL A 47 5.12 9.52 2.53
CA VAL A 47 4.04 9.78 1.55
C VAL A 47 3.37 11.11 1.82
N PHE A 48 2.98 11.36 3.08
CA PHE A 48 2.35 12.62 3.45
C PHE A 48 3.30 13.80 3.40
N MET A 49 4.58 13.64 3.75
CA MET A 49 5.59 14.68 3.58
C MET A 49 5.75 15.08 2.11
N LYS A 50 5.82 14.11 1.19
CA LYS A 50 5.88 14.40 -0.25
C LYS A 50 4.63 15.12 -0.76
N ALA A 51 3.45 14.78 -0.24
CA ALA A 51 2.21 15.47 -0.58
C ALA A 51 2.23 16.93 -0.06
N TRP A 52 2.73 17.14 1.15
CA TRP A 52 2.90 18.48 1.72
C TRP A 52 3.90 19.32 0.91
N ASP A 53 5.07 18.77 0.61
CA ASP A 53 6.08 19.46 -0.21
C ASP A 53 5.53 19.87 -1.58
N TYR A 54 4.67 19.02 -2.16
CA TYR A 54 4.01 19.31 -3.44
C TYR A 54 3.06 20.51 -3.33
N LEU A 55 2.28 20.59 -2.26
CA LEU A 55 1.38 21.72 -1.98
C LEU A 55 2.16 23.01 -1.69
N VAL A 56 3.22 22.95 -0.85
CA VAL A 56 4.07 24.09 -0.53
C VAL A 56 4.80 24.64 -1.76
N ALA A 57 5.09 23.77 -2.72
CA ALA A 57 5.64 24.18 -4.03
C ALA A 57 4.60 24.90 -4.94
N GLY A 58 3.40 25.17 -4.43
CA GLY A 58 2.35 25.90 -5.15
C GLY A 58 1.54 25.04 -6.12
N LYS A 59 1.54 23.72 -5.96
CA LYS A 59 0.85 22.79 -6.86
C LYS A 59 -0.40 22.23 -6.21
N ASP A 60 -1.49 22.21 -6.94
CA ASP A 60 -2.77 21.64 -6.51
C ASP A 60 -2.76 20.11 -6.58
N ILE A 61 -3.47 19.47 -5.67
CA ILE A 61 -3.74 18.02 -5.70
C ILE A 61 -5.23 17.84 -6.00
N ASP A 62 -5.56 17.46 -7.22
CA ASP A 62 -6.95 17.33 -7.67
C ASP A 62 -7.63 16.04 -7.18
N ASN A 63 -6.87 15.01 -6.88
CA ASN A 63 -7.35 13.77 -6.28
C ASN A 63 -6.34 13.29 -5.23
N VAL A 64 -6.62 13.61 -3.98
CA VAL A 64 -5.74 13.32 -2.85
C VAL A 64 -5.50 11.81 -2.70
N GLN A 65 -6.55 11.01 -2.75
CA GLN A 65 -6.45 9.56 -2.65
C GLN A 65 -5.50 8.99 -3.72
N ALA A 66 -5.75 9.32 -4.98
CA ALA A 66 -4.91 8.86 -6.09
C ALA A 66 -3.45 9.33 -5.96
N PHE A 67 -3.24 10.57 -5.51
CA PHE A 67 -1.91 11.11 -5.28
C PHE A 67 -1.14 10.34 -4.20
N LEU A 68 -1.78 10.09 -3.05
CA LEU A 68 -1.19 9.37 -1.93
C LEU A 68 -0.84 7.93 -2.30
N TYR A 69 -1.77 7.19 -2.91
CA TYR A 69 -1.51 5.81 -3.34
C TYR A 69 -0.43 5.72 -4.43
N ARG A 70 -0.41 6.64 -5.39
CA ARG A 70 0.65 6.70 -6.41
C ARG A 70 2.01 6.98 -5.77
N THR A 71 2.06 7.91 -4.83
CA THR A 71 3.29 8.25 -4.10
C THR A 71 3.77 7.04 -3.29
N ALA A 72 2.87 6.38 -2.54
CA ALA A 72 3.18 5.17 -1.78
C ALA A 72 3.70 4.04 -2.69
N ASN A 73 3.02 3.79 -3.81
CA ASN A 73 3.46 2.77 -4.76
C ASN A 73 4.84 3.05 -5.34
N ASN A 74 5.13 4.30 -5.71
CA ASN A 74 6.44 4.69 -6.24
C ASN A 74 7.56 4.46 -5.22
N ILE A 75 7.35 4.85 -3.96
CA ILE A 75 8.33 4.64 -2.89
C ILE A 75 8.56 3.15 -2.65
N LEU A 76 7.49 2.35 -2.56
CA LEU A 76 7.56 0.91 -2.32
C LEU A 76 8.26 0.17 -3.47
N VAL A 77 8.00 0.54 -4.72
CA VAL A 77 8.68 -0.02 -5.89
C VAL A 77 10.16 0.31 -5.88
N ASP A 78 10.52 1.54 -5.54
CA ASP A 78 11.93 1.96 -5.45
C ASP A 78 12.65 1.23 -4.32
N GLU A 79 12.00 1.02 -3.18
CA GLU A 79 12.54 0.22 -2.08
C GLU A 79 12.77 -1.23 -2.49
N ALA A 80 11.78 -1.85 -3.13
CA ALA A 80 11.91 -3.22 -3.62
C ALA A 80 13.06 -3.39 -4.61
N ARG A 81 13.27 -2.41 -5.48
CA ARG A 81 14.43 -2.40 -6.40
C ARG A 81 15.76 -2.29 -5.65
N ARG A 82 15.84 -1.46 -4.61
CA ARG A 82 17.02 -1.30 -3.77
C ARG A 82 17.30 -2.55 -2.94
N ALA A 83 16.25 -3.16 -2.39
CA ALA A 83 16.34 -4.40 -1.61
C ALA A 83 16.85 -5.56 -2.47
N LYS A 84 16.37 -5.72 -3.72
CA LYS A 84 16.89 -6.73 -4.66
C LYS A 84 18.39 -6.58 -4.92
N LYS A 85 18.91 -5.35 -4.94
CA LYS A 85 20.36 -5.10 -5.08
C LYS A 85 21.13 -5.45 -3.81
N ARG A 86 20.50 -5.46 -2.63
CA ARG A 86 21.12 -5.79 -1.33
C ARG A 86 20.95 -7.26 -0.94
N THR A 87 19.97 -7.96 -1.48
CA THR A 87 19.53 -9.32 -1.04
C THR A 87 20.50 -10.44 -1.43
N VAL A 88 21.66 -10.14 -1.99
CA VAL A 88 22.75 -11.12 -2.06
C VAL A 88 23.36 -11.41 -0.67
N VAL A 89 22.99 -10.67 0.39
CA VAL A 89 23.71 -10.70 1.69
C VAL A 89 22.87 -11.11 2.92
N LEU A 90 21.54 -11.11 2.89
CA LEU A 90 20.74 -11.18 4.13
C LEU A 90 19.57 -12.19 4.10
N TYR A 91 19.81 -13.44 3.75
CA TYR A 91 18.77 -14.49 3.91
C TYR A 91 18.64 -15.06 5.34
N GLU A 92 19.49 -14.63 6.28
CA GLU A 92 19.54 -15.25 7.62
C GLU A 92 18.76 -14.54 8.72
N ASP A 93 18.25 -13.31 8.52
CA ASP A 93 17.63 -12.52 9.62
C ASP A 93 16.10 -12.31 9.51
N MET A 94 15.38 -13.00 8.61
CA MET A 94 13.95 -12.76 8.40
C MET A 94 12.99 -13.57 9.31
N GLU A 95 13.49 -14.38 10.22
CA GLU A 95 12.63 -15.22 11.10
C GLU A 95 12.10 -14.51 12.36
N GLU A 96 12.54 -13.30 12.70
CA GLU A 96 12.20 -12.66 13.99
C GLU A 96 11.30 -11.42 13.94
N SER A 97 10.97 -10.84 12.79
CA SER A 97 10.03 -9.72 12.79
C SER A 97 8.58 -10.23 12.75
N GLY A 98 8.01 -10.45 13.91
CA GLY A 98 6.59 -10.74 14.08
C GLY A 98 5.74 -9.61 13.49
N PHE A 99 5.16 -9.86 12.32
CA PHE A 99 4.19 -8.96 11.71
C PHE A 99 2.88 -9.05 12.48
N GLU A 100 2.67 -8.17 13.44
CA GLU A 100 1.42 -7.99 14.14
C GLU A 100 0.73 -6.72 13.67
N ILE A 101 -0.38 -6.88 12.97
CA ILE A 101 -1.33 -5.80 12.74
C ILE A 101 -2.24 -5.78 13.97
N GLU A 102 -1.90 -4.97 14.96
CA GLU A 102 -2.84 -4.66 16.02
C GLU A 102 -3.97 -3.81 15.44
N GLY A 103 -5.15 -4.40 15.33
CA GLY A 103 -6.38 -3.61 15.21
C GLY A 103 -6.63 -2.93 16.56
N GLU A 104 -6.88 -1.62 16.55
CA GLU A 104 -7.25 -0.81 17.71
C GLU A 104 -8.64 -1.15 18.23
N ASP A 105 -8.97 -2.39 18.47
CA ASP A 105 -10.09 -2.77 19.36
C ASP A 105 -9.97 -4.24 19.71
N GLY A 106 -9.79 -4.53 21.00
CA GLY A 106 -9.64 -5.87 21.58
C GLY A 106 -10.87 -6.78 21.41
N ARG A 107 -11.56 -6.74 20.29
CA ARG A 107 -12.76 -7.54 20.03
C ARG A 107 -12.63 -8.55 18.89
N ASP A 108 -11.47 -8.67 18.25
CA ASP A 108 -11.41 -9.56 17.09
C ASP A 108 -10.11 -10.36 16.98
N GLN A 109 -9.93 -11.31 17.91
CA GLN A 109 -8.85 -12.32 17.80
C GLN A 109 -8.93 -13.10 16.48
N GLY A 110 -10.10 -13.23 15.88
CA GLY A 110 -10.31 -13.83 14.57
C GLY A 110 -9.69 -13.00 13.44
N ARG A 111 -9.86 -11.68 13.45
CA ARG A 111 -9.32 -10.79 12.41
C ARG A 111 -7.80 -10.66 12.46
N VAL A 112 -7.20 -10.69 13.63
CA VAL A 112 -5.73 -10.65 13.77
C VAL A 112 -5.10 -11.93 13.21
N PHE A 113 -5.73 -13.07 13.46
CA PHE A 113 -5.27 -14.36 12.92
C PHE A 113 -5.41 -14.39 11.39
N ASP A 114 -6.53 -13.91 10.86
CA ASP A 114 -6.78 -13.81 9.42
C ASP A 114 -5.81 -12.83 8.74
N ALA A 115 -5.50 -11.68 9.36
CA ALA A 115 -4.58 -10.69 8.81
C ALA A 115 -3.15 -11.23 8.67
N LYS A 116 -2.66 -11.99 9.64
CA LYS A 116 -1.34 -12.64 9.59
C LYS A 116 -1.28 -13.71 8.49
N ALA A 117 -2.32 -14.53 8.38
CA ALA A 117 -2.42 -15.54 7.33
C ALA A 117 -2.47 -14.90 5.94
N ILE A 118 -3.24 -13.82 5.78
CA ILE A 118 -3.30 -13.04 4.54
C ILE A 118 -1.93 -12.46 4.20
N ALA A 119 -1.23 -11.86 5.17
CA ALA A 119 0.10 -11.29 4.96
C ALA A 119 1.11 -12.35 4.50
N GLN A 120 1.09 -13.55 5.08
CA GLN A 120 1.96 -14.67 4.68
C GLN A 120 1.71 -15.07 3.22
N VAL A 121 0.46 -15.25 2.84
CA VAL A 121 0.08 -15.63 1.48
C VAL A 121 0.43 -14.53 0.48
N LEU A 122 0.22 -13.26 0.84
CA LEU A 122 0.60 -12.12 0.00
C LEU A 122 2.12 -11.99 -0.17
N HIS A 123 2.89 -12.35 0.85
CA HIS A 123 4.35 -12.34 0.78
C HIS A 123 4.89 -13.28 -0.31
N GLU A 124 4.21 -14.41 -0.53
CA GLU A 124 4.59 -15.37 -1.57
C GLU A 124 4.24 -14.92 -3.00
N LEU A 125 3.35 -13.91 -3.13
CA LEU A 125 3.04 -13.33 -4.43
C LEU A 125 4.18 -12.44 -4.93
N GLU A 126 4.53 -12.61 -6.20
CA GLU A 126 5.48 -11.72 -6.87
C GLU A 126 4.83 -10.37 -7.21
N GLU A 127 5.64 -9.31 -7.26
CA GLU A 127 5.28 -8.07 -7.91
C GLU A 127 5.25 -8.29 -9.45
N PRO A 128 4.33 -7.69 -10.21
CA PRO A 128 3.33 -6.68 -9.79
C PRO A 128 1.98 -7.25 -9.36
N TYR A 129 1.84 -8.57 -9.22
CA TYR A 129 0.57 -9.21 -8.87
C TYR A 129 0.14 -8.88 -7.45
N ARG A 130 1.08 -8.88 -6.50
CA ARG A 130 0.86 -8.49 -5.11
C ARG A 130 0.26 -7.11 -5.00
N ALA A 131 0.86 -6.12 -5.67
CA ALA A 131 0.38 -4.75 -5.68
C ALA A 131 -1.07 -4.66 -6.17
N ALA A 132 -1.38 -5.29 -7.30
CA ALA A 132 -2.72 -5.27 -7.88
C ALA A 132 -3.77 -5.91 -6.96
N ILE A 133 -3.43 -7.05 -6.33
CA ILE A 133 -4.31 -7.74 -5.39
C ILE A 133 -4.57 -6.89 -4.14
N ILE A 134 -3.54 -6.30 -3.55
CA ILE A 134 -3.69 -5.42 -2.38
C ILE A 134 -4.57 -4.22 -2.71
N MET A 135 -4.27 -3.52 -3.80
CA MET A 135 -5.06 -2.36 -4.23
C MET A 135 -6.53 -2.71 -4.47
N ARG A 136 -6.82 -3.89 -5.05
CA ARG A 136 -8.18 -4.29 -5.37
C ARG A 136 -8.98 -4.78 -4.17
N TYR A 137 -8.38 -5.61 -3.30
CA TYR A 137 -9.12 -6.36 -2.28
C TYR A 137 -8.90 -5.86 -0.86
N ILE A 138 -7.83 -5.14 -0.60
CA ILE A 138 -7.54 -4.53 0.71
C ILE A 138 -7.85 -3.04 0.68
N ASP A 139 -7.43 -2.34 -0.37
CA ASP A 139 -7.67 -0.91 -0.54
C ASP A 139 -8.99 -0.60 -1.26
N GLU A 140 -9.71 -1.64 -1.73
CA GLU A 140 -11.03 -1.56 -2.37
C GLU A 140 -11.08 -0.68 -3.63
N LEU A 141 -9.93 -0.45 -4.28
CA LEU A 141 -9.85 0.33 -5.50
C LEU A 141 -10.43 -0.45 -6.69
N SER A 142 -11.16 0.23 -7.55
CA SER A 142 -11.63 -0.36 -8.80
C SER A 142 -10.47 -0.58 -9.78
N PRO A 143 -10.59 -1.53 -10.73
CA PRO A 143 -9.55 -1.75 -11.75
C PRO A 143 -9.21 -0.50 -12.56
N LYS A 144 -10.17 0.42 -12.75
CA LYS A 144 -9.97 1.69 -13.42
C LYS A 144 -9.10 2.64 -12.59
N GLU A 145 -9.40 2.77 -11.29
CA GLU A 145 -8.59 3.59 -10.37
C GLU A 145 -7.18 3.04 -10.25
N ILE A 146 -7.02 1.72 -10.16
CA ILE A 146 -5.70 1.07 -10.14
C ILE A 146 -4.93 1.37 -11.43
N ALA A 147 -5.58 1.30 -12.59
CA ALA A 147 -4.97 1.60 -13.87
C ALA A 147 -4.48 3.05 -13.96
N GLU A 148 -5.30 4.00 -13.55
CA GLU A 148 -4.95 5.43 -13.47
C GLU A 148 -3.78 5.67 -12.50
N LEU A 149 -3.80 5.01 -11.34
CA LEU A 149 -2.80 5.11 -10.30
C LEU A 149 -1.44 4.56 -10.73
N LEU A 150 -1.44 3.41 -11.43
CA LEU A 150 -0.22 2.76 -11.92
C LEU A 150 0.25 3.29 -13.28
N ASN A 151 -0.49 4.20 -13.90
CA ASN A 151 -0.28 4.66 -15.27
C ASN A 151 -0.24 3.49 -16.28
N GLU A 152 -1.21 2.58 -16.12
CA GLU A 152 -1.39 1.37 -16.92
C GLU A 152 -2.76 1.36 -17.57
N THR A 153 -3.02 0.41 -18.46
CA THR A 153 -4.37 0.22 -19.01
C THR A 153 -5.22 -0.67 -18.10
N ALA A 154 -6.53 -0.48 -18.13
CA ALA A 154 -7.47 -1.33 -17.40
C ALA A 154 -7.34 -2.82 -17.78
N ASN A 155 -6.97 -3.10 -19.03
CA ASN A 155 -6.73 -4.47 -19.50
C ASN A 155 -5.50 -5.10 -18.81
N VAL A 156 -4.40 -4.35 -18.69
CA VAL A 156 -3.19 -4.80 -17.98
C VAL A 156 -3.51 -5.09 -16.51
N VAL A 157 -4.25 -4.21 -15.84
CA VAL A 157 -4.70 -4.43 -14.46
C VAL A 157 -5.57 -5.68 -14.34
N SER A 158 -6.55 -5.85 -15.23
CA SER A 158 -7.42 -7.03 -15.23
C SER A 158 -6.64 -8.34 -15.43
N VAL A 159 -5.64 -8.34 -16.31
CA VAL A 159 -4.76 -9.51 -16.51
C VAL A 159 -3.93 -9.79 -15.25
N ARG A 160 -3.39 -8.74 -14.60
CA ARG A 160 -2.63 -8.88 -13.34
C ARG A 160 -3.51 -9.45 -12.22
N LEU A 161 -4.73 -8.94 -12.07
CA LEU A 161 -5.69 -9.44 -11.08
C LEU A 161 -6.04 -10.91 -11.31
N ASN A 162 -6.35 -11.28 -12.55
CA ASN A 162 -6.67 -12.68 -12.89
C ASN A 162 -5.49 -13.61 -12.61
N ARG A 163 -4.29 -13.25 -13.01
CA ARG A 163 -3.08 -14.05 -12.75
C ARG A 163 -2.76 -14.11 -11.26
N GLY A 164 -2.81 -12.99 -10.56
CA GLY A 164 -2.61 -12.92 -9.12
C GLY A 164 -3.59 -13.81 -8.35
N MET A 165 -4.87 -13.82 -8.72
CA MET A 165 -5.89 -14.69 -8.12
C MET A 165 -5.64 -16.18 -8.38
N LYS A 166 -5.14 -16.53 -9.56
CA LYS A 166 -4.74 -17.93 -9.84
C LYS A 166 -3.56 -18.35 -8.97
N MET A 167 -2.55 -17.51 -8.86
CA MET A 167 -1.39 -17.75 -7.99
C MET A 167 -1.80 -17.89 -6.53
N LEU A 168 -2.66 -17.00 -6.01
CA LEU A 168 -3.21 -17.08 -4.66
C LEU A 168 -3.91 -18.41 -4.38
N ARG A 169 -4.74 -18.87 -5.30
CA ARG A 169 -5.42 -20.17 -5.15
C ARG A 169 -4.43 -21.33 -5.07
N THR A 170 -3.37 -21.28 -5.87
CA THR A 170 -2.30 -22.30 -5.83
C THR A 170 -1.56 -22.27 -4.49
N ILE A 171 -1.19 -21.08 -4.01
CA ILE A 171 -0.54 -20.90 -2.71
C ILE A 171 -1.45 -21.43 -1.59
N LEU A 172 -2.71 -20.99 -1.55
CA LEU A 172 -3.67 -21.42 -0.53
C LEU A 172 -3.90 -22.94 -0.53
N ALA A 173 -3.85 -23.59 -1.68
CA ALA A 173 -3.95 -25.05 -1.76
C ALA A 173 -2.76 -25.77 -1.10
N THR A 174 -1.62 -25.12 -0.92
CA THR A 174 -0.47 -25.70 -0.22
C THR A 174 -0.58 -25.59 1.30
N TYR A 175 -1.44 -24.71 1.81
CA TYR A 175 -1.71 -24.52 3.25
C TYR A 175 -2.92 -25.33 3.77
N GLY A 176 -3.71 -25.89 2.90
CA GLY A 176 -4.88 -26.73 3.24
C GLY A 176 -4.58 -28.20 3.05
#